data_ab4829e4e694777b23b864725a372213
#
_entry.id   ab4829e4e694777b23b864725a372213
#
_cell.length_a   1.000
_cell.length_b   1.000
_cell.length_c   1.000
_cell.angle_alpha   90.00
_cell.angle_beta   90.00
_cell.angle_gamma   90.00
#
_symmetry.space_group_name_H-M   'P 1'
#
loop_
_entity.id
_entity.type
_entity.pdbx_description
1 polymer ?
#
loop_
_entity_poly.entity_id
_entity_poly.type
_entity_poly.pdbx_seq_one_letter_code
_entity_poly.pdbx_strand_id
1 'polypeptide(L)'
;MDIQRIRAEVVRAMSTFALVGAYPTNDGGVYVKAGLQTSVGRAYVAAIYFPNYPFQTPKVHITDPSLLNSPHRYNDGSICYIHPNLWNPGIHDLTFVLGRIAKWLNKYEVWRAKGYWPGAGLKH
;
A
#
# COMPACT_ATOMS: atom_id res chain seq x y z
N MET A 1 -14.64 10.44 2.15
CA MET A 1 -14.09 9.40 1.26
C MET A 1 -15.19 8.89 0.34
N ASP A 2 -14.82 8.48 -0.86
CA ASP A 2 -15.77 7.93 -1.84
C ASP A 2 -15.87 6.41 -1.67
N ILE A 3 -16.80 5.96 -0.84
CA ILE A 3 -16.96 4.54 -0.49
C ILE A 3 -17.38 3.71 -1.70
N GLN A 4 -18.25 4.23 -2.57
CA GLN A 4 -18.69 3.50 -3.76
C GLN A 4 -17.53 3.26 -4.71
N ARG A 5 -16.69 4.26 -4.91
CA ARG A 5 -15.49 4.12 -5.74
C ARG A 5 -14.52 3.09 -5.13
N ILE A 6 -14.28 3.16 -3.80
CA ILE A 6 -13.40 2.20 -3.11
C ILE A 6 -13.91 0.78 -3.29
N ARG A 7 -15.21 0.53 -3.11
CA ARG A 7 -15.79 -0.80 -3.27
C ARG A 7 -15.66 -1.33 -4.68
N ALA A 8 -15.90 -0.48 -5.69
CA ALA A 8 -15.73 -0.87 -7.09
C ALA A 8 -14.26 -1.22 -7.40
N GLU A 9 -13.33 -0.46 -6.84
CA GLU A 9 -11.89 -0.71 -7.01
C GLU A 9 -11.44 -1.98 -6.32
N VAL A 10 -12.00 -2.31 -5.16
CA VAL A 10 -11.74 -3.59 -4.47
C VAL A 10 -12.15 -4.76 -5.38
N VAL A 11 -13.33 -4.71 -5.97
CA VAL A 11 -13.79 -5.76 -6.90
C VAL A 11 -12.83 -5.93 -8.07
N ARG A 12 -12.39 -4.83 -8.67
CA ARG A 12 -11.41 -4.89 -9.77
C ARG A 12 -10.05 -5.42 -9.32
N ALA A 13 -9.59 -5.01 -8.14
CA ALA A 13 -8.30 -5.46 -7.61
C ALA A 13 -8.28 -6.96 -7.33
N MET A 14 -9.42 -7.55 -6.98
CA MET A 14 -9.54 -8.99 -6.70
C MET A 14 -9.24 -9.86 -7.92
N SER A 15 -9.33 -9.31 -9.14
CA SER A 15 -8.95 -10.04 -10.35
C SER A 15 -7.43 -10.17 -10.53
N THR A 16 -6.64 -9.30 -9.88
CA THR A 16 -5.17 -9.29 -9.97
C THR A 16 -4.52 -9.78 -8.69
N PHE A 17 -5.11 -9.47 -7.53
CA PHE A 17 -4.57 -9.80 -6.21
C PHE A 17 -5.57 -10.72 -5.48
N ALA A 18 -5.09 -11.89 -5.02
CA ALA A 18 -5.96 -12.96 -4.51
C ALA A 18 -6.60 -12.63 -3.17
N LEU A 19 -5.90 -11.87 -2.32
CA LEU A 19 -6.30 -11.63 -0.93
C LEU A 19 -6.52 -10.14 -0.69
N VAL A 20 -7.68 -9.63 -1.14
CA VAL A 20 -8.08 -8.24 -0.95
C VAL A 20 -9.49 -8.20 -0.39
N GLY A 21 -9.70 -7.43 0.67
CA GLY A 21 -11.02 -7.27 1.28
C GLY A 21 -11.22 -5.89 1.89
N ALA A 22 -12.47 -5.45 1.92
CA ALA A 22 -12.87 -4.18 2.54
C ALA A 22 -13.50 -4.44 3.90
N TYR A 23 -13.20 -3.59 4.87
CA TYR A 23 -13.66 -3.71 6.25
C TYR A 23 -14.17 -2.35 6.75
N PRO A 24 -15.17 -2.34 7.63
CA PRO A 24 -15.71 -1.08 8.16
C PRO A 24 -14.73 -0.45 9.16
N THR A 25 -14.73 0.88 9.19
CA THR A 25 -14.09 1.65 10.26
C THR A 25 -15.14 2.10 11.28
N ASN A 26 -14.70 2.55 12.46
CA ASN A 26 -15.61 2.99 13.53
C ASN A 26 -16.37 4.28 13.17
N ASP A 27 -15.87 5.05 12.23
CA ASP A 27 -16.47 6.33 11.81
C ASP A 27 -17.42 6.20 10.61
N GLY A 28 -17.79 4.97 10.24
CA GLY A 28 -18.69 4.72 9.11
C GLY A 28 -18.00 4.64 7.76
N GLY A 29 -16.67 4.69 7.71
CA GLY A 29 -15.90 4.52 6.49
C GLY A 29 -15.51 3.07 6.24
N VAL A 30 -14.52 2.91 5.35
CA VAL A 30 -13.93 1.60 5.03
C VAL A 30 -12.41 1.70 4.96
N TYR A 31 -11.74 0.59 5.25
CA TYR A 31 -10.34 0.40 4.93
C TYR A 31 -10.16 -0.94 4.24
N VAL A 32 -9.03 -1.14 3.60
CA VAL A 32 -8.77 -2.36 2.84
C VAL A 32 -7.61 -3.11 3.49
N LYS A 33 -7.74 -4.43 3.58
CA LYS A 33 -6.61 -5.32 3.88
C LYS A 33 -6.25 -6.11 2.64
N ALA A 34 -4.96 -6.23 2.38
CA ALA A 34 -4.45 -7.02 1.27
C ALA A 34 -3.30 -7.90 1.74
N GLY A 35 -3.34 -9.17 1.35
CA GLY A 35 -2.22 -10.10 1.51
C GLY A 35 -1.36 -10.07 0.27
N LEU A 36 -0.05 -9.86 0.45
CA LEU A 36 0.91 -9.76 -0.63
C LEU A 36 2.11 -10.65 -0.33
N GLN A 37 2.63 -11.32 -1.36
CA GLN A 37 3.81 -12.16 -1.23
C GLN A 37 4.95 -11.56 -2.05
N THR A 38 6.13 -11.45 -1.44
CA THR A 38 7.32 -10.96 -2.13
C THR A 38 7.95 -12.04 -3.00
N SER A 39 8.87 -11.63 -3.87
CA SER A 39 9.59 -12.56 -4.75
C SER A 39 10.46 -13.56 -3.99
N VAL A 40 10.80 -13.28 -2.72
CA VAL A 40 11.51 -14.23 -1.86
C VAL A 40 10.54 -15.17 -1.11
N GLY A 41 9.24 -15.08 -1.38
CA GLY A 41 8.23 -15.97 -0.81
C GLY A 41 7.67 -15.55 0.54
N ARG A 42 7.99 -14.37 1.05
CA ARG A 42 7.46 -13.89 2.33
C ARG A 42 6.13 -13.19 2.13
N ALA A 43 5.15 -13.54 2.97
CA ALA A 43 3.82 -12.96 2.92
C ALA A 43 3.70 -11.78 3.90
N TYR A 44 3.01 -10.72 3.46
CA TYR A 44 2.75 -9.51 4.24
C TYR A 44 1.27 -9.15 4.17
N VAL A 45 0.77 -8.52 5.22
CA VAL A 45 -0.57 -7.91 5.24
C VAL A 45 -0.41 -6.40 5.24
N ALA A 46 -1.05 -5.75 4.28
CA ALA A 46 -1.12 -4.30 4.18
C ALA A 46 -2.52 -3.82 4.60
N ALA A 47 -2.58 -2.79 5.43
CA ALA A 47 -3.81 -2.08 5.75
C ALA A 47 -3.78 -0.73 5.03
N ILE A 48 -4.82 -0.45 4.24
CA ILE A 48 -4.89 0.70 3.36
C ILE A 48 -6.04 1.58 3.80
N TYR A 49 -5.72 2.83 4.13
CA TYR A 49 -6.67 3.84 4.59
C TYR A 49 -6.83 4.93 3.54
N PHE A 50 -8.01 5.54 3.47
CA PHE A 50 -8.40 6.41 2.37
C PHE A 50 -8.79 7.83 2.86
N PRO A 51 -7.85 8.61 3.41
CA PRO A 51 -8.16 9.98 3.83
C PRO A 51 -8.48 10.83 2.60
N ASN A 52 -9.65 11.46 2.59
CA ASN A 52 -10.11 12.32 1.49
C ASN A 52 -9.97 11.68 0.10
N TYR A 53 -10.18 10.36 0.01
CA TYR A 53 -10.05 9.61 -1.25
C TYR A 53 -11.16 10.01 -2.23
N PRO A 54 -10.90 10.21 -3.51
CA PRO A 54 -9.66 9.90 -4.24
C PRO A 54 -8.66 11.07 -4.35
N PHE A 55 -8.87 12.18 -3.64
CA PHE A 55 -8.07 13.40 -3.83
C PHE A 55 -6.72 13.35 -3.11
N GLN A 56 -6.60 12.50 -2.10
CA GLN A 56 -5.33 12.26 -1.42
C GLN A 56 -4.86 10.83 -1.66
N THR A 57 -3.54 10.65 -1.65
CA THR A 57 -2.92 9.33 -1.74
C THR A 57 -3.35 8.45 -0.58
N PRO A 58 -3.78 7.20 -0.82
CA PRO A 58 -4.08 6.28 0.29
C PRO A 58 -2.86 6.07 1.19
N LYS A 59 -3.12 5.96 2.48
CA LYS A 59 -2.10 5.71 3.50
C LYS A 59 -2.03 4.21 3.76
N VAL A 60 -0.80 3.66 3.74
CA VAL A 60 -0.58 2.22 3.84
C VAL A 60 0.33 1.88 5.02
N HIS A 61 -0.14 0.96 5.86
CA HIS A 61 0.65 0.35 6.92
C HIS A 61 0.82 -1.14 6.65
N ILE A 62 2.03 -1.66 6.84
CA ILE A 62 2.26 -3.10 6.84
C ILE A 62 2.08 -3.58 8.27
N THR A 63 1.06 -4.40 8.49
CA THR A 63 0.64 -4.79 9.83
C THR A 63 1.15 -6.16 10.27
N ASP A 64 1.49 -7.03 9.32
CA ASP A 64 1.95 -8.38 9.64
C ASP A 64 2.80 -8.94 8.49
N PRO A 65 4.01 -9.45 8.77
CA PRO A 65 4.77 -9.25 10.01
C PRO A 65 5.20 -7.80 10.18
N SER A 66 5.51 -7.42 11.41
CA SER A 66 5.99 -6.07 11.69
C SER A 66 7.28 -5.77 10.94
N LEU A 67 7.37 -4.58 10.37
CA LEU A 67 8.57 -4.15 9.66
C LEU A 67 9.67 -3.74 10.63
N LEU A 68 10.91 -3.99 10.22
CA LEU A 68 12.07 -3.38 10.86
C LEU A 68 12.07 -1.87 10.58
N ASN A 69 12.90 -1.13 11.29
CA ASN A 69 13.01 0.32 11.12
C ASN A 69 13.75 0.63 9.81
N SER A 70 13.00 0.59 8.71
CA SER A 70 13.52 0.73 7.35
C SER A 70 13.48 2.18 6.87
N PRO A 71 14.26 2.54 5.82
CA PRO A 71 14.05 3.79 5.07
C PRO A 71 12.69 3.80 4.37
N HIS A 72 12.36 4.93 3.78
CA HIS A 72 11.14 5.15 2.99
C HIS A 72 9.85 4.90 3.77
N ARG A 73 9.81 5.45 5.00
CA ARG A 73 8.65 5.44 5.88
C ARG A 73 8.38 6.85 6.40
N TYR A 74 7.09 7.14 6.59
CA TYR A 74 6.67 8.37 7.26
C TYR A 74 6.77 8.22 8.78
N ASN A 75 6.67 9.34 9.50
CA ASN A 75 6.79 9.34 10.98
C ASN A 75 5.71 8.51 11.67
N ASP A 76 4.54 8.34 11.06
CA ASP A 76 3.46 7.51 11.59
C ASP A 76 3.64 6.02 11.30
N GLY A 77 4.73 5.64 10.65
CA GLY A 77 5.04 4.25 10.29
C GLY A 77 4.46 3.80 8.95
N SER A 78 3.67 4.62 8.27
CA SER A 78 3.17 4.27 6.94
C SER A 78 4.30 4.27 5.92
N ILE A 79 4.13 3.49 4.85
CA ILE A 79 5.17 3.33 3.84
C ILE A 79 5.08 4.41 2.76
N CYS A 80 6.26 4.83 2.25
CA CYS A 80 6.37 5.76 1.12
C CYS A 80 6.42 4.98 -0.18
N TYR A 81 5.28 4.51 -0.67
CA TYR A 81 5.19 3.68 -1.87
C TYR A 81 5.06 4.50 -3.16
N ILE A 82 4.71 5.78 -3.04
CA ILE A 82 4.63 6.73 -4.15
C ILE A 82 4.86 8.13 -3.59
N HIS A 83 5.50 9.00 -4.37
CA HIS A 83 5.58 10.41 -4.01
C HIS A 83 4.17 11.03 -4.10
N PRO A 84 3.66 11.74 -3.07
CA PRO A 84 2.28 12.25 -3.08
C PRO A 84 1.97 13.15 -4.29
N ASN A 85 2.95 13.88 -4.80
CA ASN A 85 2.77 14.75 -5.98
C ASN A 85 2.52 13.96 -7.27
N LEU A 86 2.80 12.66 -7.30
CA LEU A 86 2.56 11.81 -8.46
C LEU A 86 1.18 11.17 -8.45
N TRP A 87 0.45 11.28 -7.34
CA TRP A 87 -0.90 10.73 -7.26
C TRP A 87 -1.84 11.50 -8.17
N ASN A 88 -2.54 10.78 -9.04
CA ASN A 88 -3.53 11.34 -9.94
C ASN A 88 -4.85 10.57 -9.81
N PRO A 89 -5.88 11.16 -9.18
CA PRO A 89 -7.16 10.47 -8.97
C PRO A 89 -7.88 10.09 -10.27
N GLY A 90 -7.53 10.70 -11.39
CA GLY A 90 -8.14 10.39 -12.68
C GLY A 90 -7.60 9.13 -13.33
N ILE A 91 -6.41 8.66 -12.94
CA ILE A 91 -5.76 7.51 -13.56
C ILE A 91 -5.29 6.45 -12.56
N HIS A 92 -5.11 6.82 -11.30
CA HIS A 92 -4.64 5.89 -10.26
C HIS A 92 -5.81 5.34 -9.46
N ASP A 93 -5.72 4.09 -9.07
CA ASP A 93 -6.75 3.37 -8.31
C ASP A 93 -6.10 2.40 -7.30
N LEU A 94 -6.93 1.59 -6.64
CA LEU A 94 -6.46 0.62 -5.66
C LEU A 94 -5.52 -0.43 -6.29
N THR A 95 -5.80 -0.89 -7.50
CA THR A 95 -4.93 -1.86 -8.18
C THR A 95 -3.53 -1.28 -8.39
N PHE A 96 -3.45 -0.01 -8.80
CA PHE A 96 -2.19 0.70 -8.90
C PHE A 96 -1.47 0.78 -7.55
N VAL A 97 -2.20 1.14 -6.48
CA VAL A 97 -1.64 1.22 -5.13
C VAL A 97 -1.06 -0.13 -4.70
N LEU A 98 -1.80 -1.22 -4.90
CA LEU A 98 -1.34 -2.57 -4.54
C LEU A 98 -0.08 -2.97 -5.29
N GLY A 99 0.02 -2.63 -6.57
CA GLY A 99 1.23 -2.86 -7.36
C GLY A 99 2.43 -2.09 -6.82
N ARG A 100 2.23 -0.86 -6.37
CA ARG A 100 3.28 -0.05 -5.75
C ARG A 100 3.69 -0.59 -4.39
N ILE A 101 2.74 -1.09 -3.60
CA ILE A 101 3.04 -1.74 -2.31
C ILE A 101 3.89 -2.99 -2.54
N ALA A 102 3.53 -3.82 -3.51
CA ALA A 102 4.30 -5.02 -3.84
C ALA A 102 5.74 -4.66 -4.22
N LYS A 103 5.93 -3.61 -5.02
CA LYS A 103 7.26 -3.12 -5.40
C LYS A 103 8.04 -2.62 -4.19
N TRP A 104 7.39 -1.87 -3.30
CA TRP A 104 8.02 -1.39 -2.06
C TRP A 104 8.47 -2.57 -1.18
N LEU A 105 7.61 -3.59 -1.02
CA LEU A 105 7.94 -4.76 -0.20
C LEU A 105 9.11 -5.55 -0.78
N ASN A 106 9.22 -5.70 -2.09
CA ASN A 106 10.37 -6.35 -2.72
C ASN A 106 11.67 -5.56 -2.48
N LYS A 107 11.61 -4.23 -2.51
CA LYS A 107 12.75 -3.39 -2.15
C LYS A 107 13.12 -3.50 -0.68
N TYR A 108 12.11 -3.57 0.20
CA TYR A 108 12.31 -3.81 1.62
C TYR A 108 13.05 -5.13 1.88
N GLU A 109 12.69 -6.20 1.17
CA GLU A 109 13.38 -7.49 1.29
C GLU A 109 14.86 -7.39 0.91
N VAL A 110 15.20 -6.64 -0.14
CA VAL A 110 16.59 -6.40 -0.52
C VAL A 110 17.32 -5.63 0.57
N TRP A 111 16.68 -4.59 1.11
CA TRP A 111 17.26 -3.79 2.19
C TRP A 111 17.51 -4.64 3.45
N ARG A 112 16.55 -5.51 3.80
CA ARG A 112 16.72 -6.44 4.94
C ARG A 112 17.92 -7.34 4.77
N ALA A 113 18.10 -7.86 3.56
CA ALA A 113 19.14 -8.84 3.29
C ALA A 113 20.52 -8.21 3.08
N LYS A 114 20.58 -7.03 2.47
CA LYS A 114 21.82 -6.43 1.96
C LYS A 114 22.18 -5.09 2.60
N GLY A 115 21.28 -4.45 3.32
CA GLY A 115 21.53 -3.19 4.03
C GLY A 115 21.43 -1.94 3.18
N TYR A 116 21.06 -2.04 1.90
CA TYR A 116 20.82 -0.86 1.06
C TYR A 116 19.46 -0.95 0.38
N TRP A 117 18.85 0.21 0.14
CA TRP A 117 17.56 0.29 -0.56
C TRP A 117 17.81 0.33 -2.07
N PRO A 118 17.25 -0.60 -2.86
CA PRO A 118 17.53 -0.64 -4.30
C PRO A 118 16.78 0.43 -5.07
N GLY A 119 17.34 0.78 -6.23
CA GLY A 119 16.76 1.74 -7.15
C GLY A 119 17.29 3.14 -6.95
N ALA A 120 17.03 4.02 -7.94
CA ALA A 120 17.54 5.39 -8.00
C ALA A 120 16.84 6.33 -7.01
N GLY A 121 15.95 5.83 -6.19
CA GLY A 121 15.44 6.49 -5.03
C GLY A 121 14.64 7.75 -5.26
N LEU A 122 13.32 7.63 -5.21
CA LEU A 122 12.50 8.73 -4.75
C LEU A 122 12.87 8.97 -3.29
N LYS A 123 13.42 10.12 -3.00
CA LYS A 123 13.67 10.53 -1.62
C LYS A 123 12.36 11.05 -1.02
N HIS A 124 11.98 10.47 0.09
CA HIS A 124 10.84 10.93 0.88
C HIS A 124 11.32 11.52 2.19
#